data_78a369e774347e312b9287fa0a8a3fa1
#
_entry.id   78a369e774347e312b9287fa0a8a3fa1
#
_cell.length_a   1.000
_cell.length_b   1.000
_cell.length_c   1.000
_cell.angle_alpha   90.00
_cell.angle_beta   90.00
_cell.angle_gamma   90.00
#
_symmetry.space_group_name_H-M   'P 1'
#
loop_
_entity.id
_entity.type
_entity.pdbx_description
1 polymer ?
#
loop_
_entity_poly.entity_id
_entity_poly.type
_entity_poly.pdbx_seq_one_letter_code
_entity_poly.pdbx_strand_id
1 'polypeptide(L)'
;MLRRVFPVTAILLSVAVIGLSAHLKVERTFPATGGTVTTSPDRIQVWFSQNPTLAISGLSLEGPKGKVELGKVAAGKDGEKPDMSLVAPITGTLEAGKYTASWKTSGNDGHILTGTFEFTYKPAN
;
A
#
# COMPACT_ATOMS: atom_id res chain seq x y z
N MET A 1 -9.53 -72.22 -4.08
CA MET A 1 -9.14 -71.00 -4.92
C MET A 1 -9.20 -69.81 -4.08
N LEU A 2 -8.07 -69.24 -3.77
CA LEU A 2 -7.95 -67.98 -3.04
C LEU A 2 -8.06 -66.80 -4.02
N ARG A 3 -9.22 -66.17 -4.02
CA ARG A 3 -9.35 -64.86 -4.69
C ARG A 3 -8.68 -63.82 -3.83
N ARG A 4 -7.53 -63.35 -4.25
CA ARG A 4 -6.88 -62.20 -3.63
C ARG A 4 -7.60 -60.97 -4.11
N VAL A 5 -8.41 -60.41 -3.23
CA VAL A 5 -9.00 -59.07 -3.44
C VAL A 5 -7.93 -58.08 -3.02
N PHE A 6 -7.35 -57.35 -3.98
CA PHE A 6 -6.49 -56.21 -3.66
C PHE A 6 -7.39 -55.02 -3.31
N PRO A 7 -7.21 -54.43 -2.12
CA PRO A 7 -7.92 -53.19 -1.86
C PRO A 7 -7.34 -52.10 -2.78
N VAL A 8 -8.17 -51.61 -3.64
CA VAL A 8 -7.83 -50.38 -4.38
C VAL A 8 -7.88 -49.24 -3.37
N THR A 9 -6.70 -48.90 -2.88
CA THR A 9 -6.57 -47.70 -2.04
C THR A 9 -6.72 -46.51 -2.96
N ALA A 10 -7.91 -45.94 -3.00
CA ALA A 10 -8.14 -44.66 -3.66
C ALA A 10 -7.36 -43.63 -2.87
N ILE A 11 -6.23 -43.20 -3.40
CA ILE A 11 -5.51 -42.04 -2.88
C ILE A 11 -6.35 -40.84 -3.29
N LEU A 12 -7.14 -40.35 -2.35
CA LEU A 12 -7.77 -39.02 -2.48
C LEU A 12 -6.65 -37.99 -2.40
N LEU A 13 -6.21 -37.54 -3.57
CA LEU A 13 -5.34 -36.37 -3.66
C LEU A 13 -6.22 -35.19 -3.32
N SER A 14 -6.27 -34.78 -2.05
CA SER A 14 -6.87 -33.52 -1.66
C SER A 14 -5.96 -32.44 -2.16
N VAL A 15 -6.30 -31.86 -3.31
CA VAL A 15 -5.70 -30.60 -3.74
C VAL A 15 -6.18 -29.56 -2.76
N ALA A 16 -5.34 -29.24 -1.77
CA ALA A 16 -5.55 -28.07 -0.96
C ALA A 16 -5.41 -26.87 -1.90
N VAL A 17 -6.54 -26.34 -2.35
CA VAL A 17 -6.56 -25.01 -2.98
C VAL A 17 -6.23 -24.06 -1.85
N ILE A 18 -4.94 -23.75 -1.71
CA ILE A 18 -4.54 -22.60 -0.91
C ILE A 18 -5.11 -21.40 -1.66
N GLY A 19 -6.27 -20.92 -1.23
CA GLY A 19 -6.79 -19.66 -1.67
C GLY A 19 -5.80 -18.60 -1.25
N LEU A 20 -4.87 -18.28 -2.15
CA LEU A 20 -4.09 -17.06 -2.05
C LEU A 20 -5.09 -15.93 -2.21
N SER A 21 -5.74 -15.53 -1.07
CA SER A 21 -6.39 -14.23 -1.04
C SER A 21 -5.28 -13.22 -1.25
N ALA A 22 -5.15 -12.75 -2.49
CA ALA A 22 -4.20 -11.70 -2.81
C ALA A 22 -4.70 -10.42 -2.16
N HIS A 23 -4.34 -10.21 -0.90
CA HIS A 23 -4.55 -8.92 -0.23
C HIS A 23 -3.70 -7.88 -0.94
N LEU A 24 -4.28 -6.71 -1.10
CA LEU A 24 -3.58 -5.53 -1.57
C LEU A 24 -2.32 -5.31 -0.70
N LYS A 25 -1.19 -5.09 -1.37
CA LYS A 25 0.11 -4.84 -0.73
C LYS A 25 0.68 -3.52 -1.22
N VAL A 26 1.45 -2.85 -0.36
CA VAL A 26 2.25 -1.72 -0.77
C VAL A 26 3.46 -2.22 -1.55
N GLU A 27 3.67 -1.69 -2.74
CA GLU A 27 4.82 -2.02 -3.58
C GLU A 27 5.88 -0.94 -3.54
N ARG A 28 5.47 0.32 -3.40
CA ARG A 28 6.37 1.46 -3.44
C ARG A 28 5.72 2.67 -2.79
N THR A 29 6.55 3.59 -2.29
CA THR A 29 6.10 4.87 -1.73
C THR A 29 6.93 6.02 -2.28
N PHE A 30 6.33 7.21 -2.24
CA PHE A 30 7.05 8.47 -2.43
C PHE A 30 6.65 9.45 -1.31
N PRO A 31 7.59 10.01 -0.59
CA PRO A 31 9.02 9.69 -0.59
C PRO A 31 9.29 8.22 -0.24
N ALA A 32 10.46 7.71 -0.61
CA ALA A 32 10.82 6.32 -0.38
C ALA A 32 10.78 5.97 1.11
N THR A 33 10.20 4.82 1.43
CA THR A 33 10.11 4.32 2.81
C THR A 33 11.50 4.26 3.47
N GLY A 34 11.63 4.92 4.63
CA GLY A 34 12.89 5.00 5.36
C GLY A 34 13.93 5.90 4.72
N GLY A 35 13.61 6.58 3.62
CA GLY A 35 14.54 7.43 2.90
C GLY A 35 14.70 8.80 3.52
N THR A 36 15.74 9.50 3.09
CA THR A 36 15.98 10.90 3.42
C THR A 36 15.92 11.72 2.15
N VAL A 37 15.12 12.78 2.16
CA VAL A 37 15.01 13.72 1.04
C VAL A 37 15.60 15.05 1.43
N THR A 38 16.28 15.69 0.49
CA THR A 38 16.92 17.00 0.69
C THR A 38 16.08 18.14 0.11
N THR A 39 15.16 17.82 -0.78
CA THR A 39 14.18 18.74 -1.33
C THR A 39 12.82 18.44 -0.71
N SER A 40 12.09 19.48 -0.31
CA SER A 40 10.75 19.30 0.24
C SER A 40 9.86 18.57 -0.75
N PRO A 41 9.31 17.40 -0.41
CA PRO A 41 8.44 16.69 -1.33
C PRO A 41 7.14 17.45 -1.54
N ASP A 42 6.64 17.40 -2.76
CA ASP A 42 5.39 18.08 -3.14
C ASP A 42 4.15 17.25 -2.88
N ARG A 43 4.33 15.96 -2.62
CA ARG A 43 3.24 15.02 -2.42
C ARG A 43 3.67 13.82 -1.60
N ILE A 44 2.70 13.07 -1.11
CA ILE A 44 2.90 11.68 -0.71
C ILE A 44 2.12 10.79 -1.67
N GLN A 45 2.68 9.63 -1.96
CA GLN A 45 2.10 8.68 -2.91
C GLN A 45 2.42 7.26 -2.49
N VAL A 46 1.45 6.37 -2.62
CA VAL A 46 1.60 4.95 -2.28
C VAL A 46 1.09 4.12 -3.44
N TRP A 47 1.94 3.25 -3.99
CA TRP A 47 1.57 2.31 -5.04
C TRP A 47 1.27 0.95 -4.44
N PHE A 48 0.20 0.36 -4.91
CA PHE A 48 -0.30 -0.92 -4.41
C PHE A 48 -0.24 -2.00 -5.49
N SER A 49 -0.39 -3.25 -5.07
CA SER A 49 -0.43 -4.41 -5.97
C SER A 49 -1.76 -4.55 -6.73
N GLN A 50 -2.77 -3.80 -6.33
CA GLN A 50 -4.11 -3.76 -6.92
C GLN A 50 -4.61 -2.31 -6.96
N ASN A 51 -5.65 -2.06 -7.73
CA ASN A 51 -6.30 -0.75 -7.72
C ASN A 51 -6.92 -0.48 -6.35
N PRO A 52 -6.52 0.61 -5.67
CA PRO A 52 -7.16 1.02 -4.42
C PRO A 52 -8.56 1.56 -4.69
N THR A 53 -9.45 1.39 -3.71
CA THR A 53 -10.81 1.91 -3.79
C THR A 53 -10.84 3.36 -3.30
N LEU A 54 -10.81 4.30 -4.21
CA LEU A 54 -10.66 5.73 -3.88
C LEU A 54 -11.72 6.23 -2.90
N ALA A 55 -12.96 5.81 -3.04
CA ALA A 55 -14.08 6.30 -2.25
C ALA A 55 -13.91 6.10 -0.73
N ILE A 56 -13.15 5.08 -0.33
CA ILE A 56 -12.90 4.77 1.10
C ILE A 56 -11.46 5.01 1.51
N SER A 57 -10.66 5.57 0.60
CA SER A 57 -9.24 5.75 0.81
C SER A 57 -8.92 7.08 1.48
N GLY A 58 -7.83 7.10 2.22
CA GLY A 58 -7.30 8.30 2.86
C GLY A 58 -5.80 8.26 2.98
N LEU A 59 -5.22 9.44 3.02
CA LEU A 59 -3.81 9.67 3.31
C LEU A 59 -3.70 10.75 4.38
N SER A 60 -2.74 10.61 5.28
CA SER A 60 -2.40 11.63 6.25
C SER A 60 -0.90 11.70 6.46
N LEU A 61 -0.42 12.83 6.92
CA LEU A 61 1.00 13.07 7.16
C LEU A 61 1.18 13.75 8.50
N GLU A 62 2.10 13.24 9.29
CA GLU A 62 2.44 13.78 10.59
C GLU A 62 3.95 13.98 10.69
N GLY A 63 4.35 15.11 11.21
CA GLY A 63 5.75 15.49 11.32
C GLY A 63 6.10 16.02 12.70
N PRO A 64 7.27 16.67 12.84
CA PRO A 64 7.79 17.14 14.14
C PRO A 64 6.83 18.09 14.89
N LYS A 65 6.00 18.84 14.16
CA LYS A 65 5.05 19.79 14.76
C LYS A 65 3.59 19.32 14.67
N GLY A 66 3.37 18.04 14.42
CA GLY A 66 2.04 17.45 14.34
C GLY A 66 1.58 17.27 12.91
N LYS A 67 0.28 17.33 12.71
CA LYS A 67 -0.35 17.03 11.42
C LYS A 67 0.03 18.04 10.34
N VAL A 68 0.43 17.53 9.19
CA VAL A 68 0.70 18.33 7.99
C VAL A 68 -0.51 18.31 7.09
N GLU A 69 -0.90 19.49 6.59
CA GLU A 69 -2.03 19.62 5.69
C GLU A 69 -1.73 19.01 4.31
N LEU A 70 -2.66 18.20 3.83
CA LEU A 70 -2.62 17.60 2.51
C LEU A 70 -3.80 18.09 1.68
N GLY A 71 -3.63 18.13 0.38
CA GLY A 71 -4.73 18.30 -0.55
C GLY A 71 -5.55 17.01 -0.69
N LYS A 72 -6.50 17.05 -1.60
CA LYS A 72 -7.43 15.93 -1.83
C LYS A 72 -6.70 14.68 -2.30
N VAL A 73 -7.03 13.53 -1.70
CA VAL A 73 -6.56 12.23 -2.15
C VAL A 73 -7.16 11.90 -3.50
N ALA A 74 -6.33 11.44 -4.42
CA ALA A 74 -6.73 11.03 -5.76
C ALA A 74 -6.08 9.71 -6.14
N ALA A 75 -6.66 9.03 -7.12
CA ALA A 75 -6.00 7.92 -7.77
C ALA A 75 -4.88 8.45 -8.66
N GLY A 76 -3.68 7.88 -8.50
CA GLY A 76 -2.54 8.24 -9.33
C GLY A 76 -2.68 7.72 -10.74
N LYS A 77 -1.95 8.34 -11.66
CA LYS A 77 -1.96 7.99 -13.08
C LYS A 77 -0.54 7.96 -13.64
N ASP A 78 -0.32 7.02 -14.55
CA ASP A 78 0.81 7.03 -15.46
C ASP A 78 0.27 7.45 -16.83
N GLY A 79 0.49 8.73 -17.18
CA GLY A 79 -0.21 9.32 -18.30
C GLY A 79 -1.71 9.44 -18.03
N GLU A 80 -2.55 8.77 -18.83
CA GLU A 80 -4.00 8.72 -18.63
C GLU A 80 -4.48 7.44 -17.93
N LYS A 81 -3.58 6.49 -17.71
CA LYS A 81 -3.92 5.20 -17.10
C LYS A 81 -3.76 5.24 -15.58
N PRO A 82 -4.72 4.68 -14.83
CA PRO A 82 -4.52 4.48 -13.39
C PRO A 82 -3.26 3.64 -13.15
N ASP A 83 -2.45 4.04 -12.18
CA ASP A 83 -1.19 3.36 -11.84
C ASP A 83 -1.22 2.59 -10.53
N MET A 84 -2.42 2.29 -10.02
CA MET A 84 -2.64 1.57 -8.76
C MET A 84 -2.10 2.32 -7.53
N SER A 85 -2.06 3.64 -7.58
CA SER A 85 -1.60 4.44 -6.45
C SER A 85 -2.68 5.35 -5.90
N LEU A 86 -2.44 5.78 -4.66
CA LEU A 86 -3.09 6.92 -4.03
C LEU A 86 -2.07 8.03 -3.91
N VAL A 87 -2.48 9.24 -4.22
CA VAL A 87 -1.62 10.42 -4.16
C VAL A 87 -2.37 11.59 -3.52
N ALA A 88 -1.66 12.36 -2.71
CA ALA A 88 -2.16 13.62 -2.16
C ALA A 88 -1.05 14.67 -2.20
N PRO A 89 -1.33 15.88 -2.69
CA PRO A 89 -0.36 16.96 -2.63
C PRO A 89 -0.15 17.38 -1.17
N ILE A 90 1.08 17.77 -0.85
CA ILE A 90 1.41 18.37 0.43
C ILE A 90 1.17 19.88 0.28
N THR A 91 0.18 20.40 0.99
CA THR A 91 -0.16 21.81 0.96
C THR A 91 0.42 22.58 2.14
N GLY A 92 0.74 21.87 3.22
CA GLY A 92 1.44 22.46 4.36
C GLY A 92 2.93 22.63 4.13
N THR A 93 3.56 23.44 4.96
CA THR A 93 5.01 23.65 4.95
C THR A 93 5.69 22.56 5.77
N LEU A 94 6.76 21.99 5.21
CA LEU A 94 7.56 20.99 5.91
C LEU A 94 8.79 21.62 6.54
N GLU A 95 9.04 21.23 7.78
CA GLU A 95 10.28 21.53 8.48
C GLU A 95 11.20 20.30 8.46
N ALA A 96 12.48 20.51 8.71
CA ALA A 96 13.42 19.41 8.85
C ALA A 96 12.98 18.45 9.96
N GLY A 97 13.03 17.16 9.68
CA GLY A 97 12.72 16.13 10.66
C GLY A 97 12.10 14.88 10.06
N LYS A 98 11.61 14.02 10.93
CA LYS A 98 11.00 12.74 10.57
C LYS A 98 9.50 12.89 10.39
N TYR A 99 8.99 12.27 9.32
CA TYR A 99 7.58 12.28 8.95
C TYR A 99 7.05 10.86 8.90
N THR A 100 5.80 10.71 9.33
CA THR A 100 5.05 9.46 9.21
C THR A 100 3.83 9.72 8.35
N ALA A 101 3.76 9.01 7.23
CA ALA A 101 2.58 8.99 6.37
C ALA A 101 1.72 7.78 6.72
N SER A 102 0.42 7.99 6.79
CA SER A 102 -0.55 6.92 7.04
C SER A 102 -1.48 6.80 5.85
N TRP A 103 -1.84 5.58 5.51
CA TRP A 103 -2.77 5.32 4.43
C TRP A 103 -3.87 4.37 4.86
N LYS A 104 -5.01 4.49 4.22
CA LYS A 104 -6.18 3.63 4.36
C LYS A 104 -6.76 3.38 3.00
N THR A 105 -7.08 2.14 2.68
CA THR A 105 -7.71 1.77 1.42
C THR A 105 -8.31 0.36 1.50
N SER A 106 -8.93 -0.08 0.43
CA SER A 106 -9.30 -1.48 0.23
C SER A 106 -8.95 -1.91 -1.19
N GLY A 107 -8.67 -3.19 -1.36
CA GLY A 107 -8.53 -3.83 -2.66
C GLY A 107 -9.86 -4.41 -3.15
N ASN A 108 -9.77 -5.33 -4.10
CA ASN A 108 -10.92 -5.96 -4.76
C ASN A 108 -11.80 -6.80 -3.83
N ASP A 109 -11.24 -7.28 -2.72
CA ASP A 109 -11.96 -8.10 -1.75
C ASP A 109 -12.80 -7.28 -0.75
N GLY A 110 -12.72 -5.95 -0.81
CA GLY A 110 -13.46 -5.05 0.07
C GLY A 110 -12.93 -4.93 1.49
N HIS A 111 -11.86 -5.66 1.86
CA HIS A 111 -11.25 -5.51 3.18
C HIS A 111 -10.50 -4.19 3.30
N ILE A 112 -10.80 -3.46 4.37
CA ILE A 112 -10.09 -2.20 4.67
C ILE A 112 -8.73 -2.54 5.27
N LEU A 113 -7.68 -1.98 4.67
CA LEU A 113 -6.31 -2.09 5.13
C LEU A 113 -5.77 -0.70 5.46
N THR A 114 -4.91 -0.65 6.45
CA THR A 114 -4.21 0.56 6.85
C THR A 114 -2.72 0.26 6.98
N GLY A 115 -1.91 1.29 6.84
CA GLY A 115 -0.48 1.16 7.05
C GLY A 115 0.17 2.53 7.16
N THR A 116 1.46 2.51 7.42
CA THR A 116 2.28 3.70 7.56
C THR A 116 3.60 3.52 6.83
N PHE A 117 4.21 4.63 6.46
CA PHE A 117 5.61 4.66 6.06
C PHE A 117 6.26 5.94 6.56
N GLU A 118 7.56 5.92 6.75
CA GLU A 118 8.31 7.03 7.29
C GLU A 118 9.34 7.54 6.27
N PHE A 119 9.62 8.81 6.33
CA PHE A 119 10.74 9.44 5.63
C PHE A 119 11.29 10.59 6.46
N THR A 120 12.50 11.02 6.16
CA THR A 120 13.13 12.16 6.80
C THR A 120 13.34 13.26 5.78
N TYR A 121 12.96 14.49 6.12
CA TYR A 121 13.29 15.66 5.35
C TYR A 121 14.48 16.35 6.02
N LYS A 122 15.58 16.41 5.29
CA LYS A 122 16.81 17.05 5.74
C LYS A 122 17.28 18.01 4.65
N PRO A 123 16.84 19.28 4.68
CA PRO A 123 17.22 20.22 3.63
C PRO A 123 18.74 20.37 3.58
N ALA A 124 19.26 20.46 2.34
CA ALA A 124 20.66 20.75 2.12
C ALA A 124 20.95 22.19 2.54
N ASN A 125 22.02 22.38 3.31
CA ASN A 125 22.50 23.70 3.68
C ASN A 125 23.33 24.32 2.53
#